data_d462272317aa24bcb61771e1db7d5b4a
#
_entry.id   d462272317aa24bcb61771e1db7d5b4a
#
_cell.length_a   1.000
_cell.length_b   1.000
_cell.length_c   1.000
_cell.angle_alpha   90.00
_cell.angle_beta   90.00
_cell.angle_gamma   90.00
#
_symmetry.space_group_name_H-M   'P 1'
#
loop_
_entity.id
_entity.type
_entity.pdbx_description
1 polymer ?
#
loop_
_entity_poly.entity_id
_entity_poly.type
_entity_poly.pdbx_seq_one_letter_code
_entity_poly.pdbx_strand_id
1 'polypeptide(L)'
;MKSRRMAMYLLEKFHLVQFFLFRAETLSFSPATGIVAPNGSGKSAILDAMQIVLYGGDQNQIDLNAQSGGVSGTRGRSVREYCLGYYRGDEHIRENATSYLTMVFRDTEGELPPVSVGLALGASVGDPKLHVYGRYVVQGVALALDDHLEANAEAELLPLAWGTFNKLMEDAVSRVNGRLAVPPSAEKQVEAMLFALRPKGGGSIDPRAFRRAMKNALNLQKVPDTSSFVRNYIVDAYPIELKNFRSQLDNLRSLQAKVLETLDRLENVKSLIAAGHKATQTRMHAATYRALLDDYEREQHMDAVDAAQTTLHEARDRHQAAQNAVDSAKAEHDRLNGVYIELELQSAADPAI
;
A
#
# COMPACT_ATOMS: atom_id res chain seq x y z
N MET A 1 -20.07 5.41 39.95
CA MET A 1 -19.79 4.83 38.62
C MET A 1 -19.74 5.98 37.62
N LYS A 2 -18.56 6.38 37.13
CA LYS A 2 -18.48 7.34 36.02
C LYS A 2 -19.04 6.66 34.78
N SER A 3 -20.15 7.18 34.25
CA SER A 3 -20.64 6.78 32.93
C SER A 3 -19.48 6.93 31.94
N ARG A 4 -19.02 5.81 31.41
CA ARG A 4 -17.97 5.79 30.36
C ARG A 4 -18.59 6.42 29.10
N ARG A 5 -18.33 7.70 28.87
CA ARG A 5 -18.74 8.34 27.60
C ARG A 5 -18.08 7.54 26.51
N MET A 6 -18.86 7.11 25.53
CA MET A 6 -18.31 6.45 24.36
C MET A 6 -17.52 7.49 23.53
N ALA A 7 -16.28 7.16 23.18
CA ALA A 7 -15.48 7.93 22.26
C ALA A 7 -16.29 8.19 20.97
N MET A 8 -16.41 9.44 20.58
CA MET A 8 -17.26 9.87 19.47
C MET A 8 -16.50 10.88 18.60
N TYR A 9 -16.51 10.69 17.29
CA TYR A 9 -15.95 11.65 16.36
C TYR A 9 -16.82 12.90 16.23
N LEU A 10 -16.17 14.05 16.32
CA LEU A 10 -16.76 15.35 16.02
C LEU A 10 -15.99 16.01 14.87
N LEU A 11 -16.69 16.78 14.05
CA LEU A 11 -16.07 17.66 13.09
C LEU A 11 -15.30 18.75 13.83
N GLU A 12 -13.97 18.81 13.64
CA GLU A 12 -13.09 19.82 14.25
C GLU A 12 -12.78 20.95 13.28
N LYS A 13 -12.46 20.59 12.03
CA LYS A 13 -12.08 21.57 11.00
C LYS A 13 -12.70 21.21 9.66
N PHE A 14 -12.92 22.25 8.86
CA PHE A 14 -13.31 22.11 7.47
C PHE A 14 -12.47 23.04 6.61
N HIS A 15 -11.66 22.47 5.74
CA HIS A 15 -10.81 23.22 4.82
C HIS A 15 -11.54 23.37 3.48
N LEU A 16 -11.57 24.59 2.99
CA LEU A 16 -12.17 24.98 1.71
C LEU A 16 -11.08 25.63 0.86
N VAL A 17 -10.74 25.03 -0.27
CA VAL A 17 -9.79 25.57 -1.24
C VAL A 17 -10.50 25.77 -2.56
N GLN A 18 -10.45 26.99 -3.11
CA GLN A 18 -11.09 27.42 -4.36
C GLN A 18 -12.55 26.97 -4.48
N PHE A 19 -13.35 27.26 -3.45
CA PHE A 19 -14.77 26.93 -3.43
C PHE A 19 -15.60 28.17 -3.12
N PHE A 20 -16.54 28.52 -3.98
CA PHE A 20 -17.34 29.75 -3.93
C PHE A 20 -16.45 31.00 -3.75
N LEU A 21 -16.67 31.81 -2.73
CA LEU A 21 -15.86 33.00 -2.42
C LEU A 21 -14.59 32.66 -1.64
N PHE A 22 -14.46 31.43 -1.16
CA PHE A 22 -13.31 30.98 -0.37
C PHE A 22 -12.12 30.68 -1.30
N ARG A 23 -10.97 31.28 -1.01
CA ARG A 23 -9.73 30.99 -1.73
C ARG A 23 -9.01 29.81 -1.10
N ALA A 24 -8.69 29.92 0.19
CA ALA A 24 -8.09 28.88 1.01
C ALA A 24 -8.42 29.23 2.48
N GLU A 25 -9.42 28.57 3.03
CA GLU A 25 -9.96 28.89 4.34
C GLU A 25 -10.14 27.66 5.21
N THR A 26 -9.91 27.82 6.50
CA THR A 26 -10.19 26.80 7.52
C THR A 26 -11.30 27.29 8.44
N LEU A 27 -12.37 26.53 8.51
CA LEU A 27 -13.45 26.74 9.47
C LEU A 27 -13.25 25.76 10.63
N SER A 28 -13.26 26.29 11.87
CA SER A 28 -13.17 25.49 13.08
C SER A 28 -14.55 25.28 13.69
N PHE A 29 -14.79 24.06 14.17
CA PHE A 29 -16.07 23.64 14.75
C PHE A 29 -15.89 23.19 16.18
N SER A 30 -16.92 23.42 16.98
CA SER A 30 -17.12 22.87 18.32
C SER A 30 -18.39 22.02 18.33
N PRO A 31 -18.69 21.31 19.40
CA PRO A 31 -19.90 20.46 19.47
C PRO A 31 -21.20 21.20 19.13
N ALA A 32 -21.23 22.53 19.35
CA ALA A 32 -22.31 23.40 18.91
C ALA A 32 -21.71 24.66 18.29
N THR A 33 -21.86 24.83 16.99
CA THR A 33 -21.30 25.96 16.23
C THR A 33 -22.40 26.69 15.47
N GLY A 34 -22.53 27.98 15.70
CA GLY A 34 -23.41 28.87 14.94
C GLY A 34 -22.63 29.64 13.86
N ILE A 35 -23.10 29.62 12.61
CA ILE A 35 -22.53 30.37 11.51
C ILE A 35 -23.37 31.65 11.30
N VAL A 36 -22.82 32.77 11.67
CA VAL A 36 -23.49 34.09 11.56
C VAL A 36 -22.68 35.02 10.66
N ALA A 37 -23.31 35.55 9.63
CA ALA A 37 -22.67 36.47 8.69
C ALA A 37 -23.74 37.18 7.85
N PRO A 38 -23.44 38.30 7.17
CA PRO A 38 -24.36 38.99 6.27
C PRO A 38 -24.88 38.09 5.13
N ASN A 39 -25.96 38.52 4.48
CA ASN A 39 -26.46 37.81 3.30
C ASN A 39 -25.44 37.88 2.15
N GLY A 40 -25.30 36.80 1.42
CA GLY A 40 -24.32 36.68 0.34
C GLY A 40 -22.89 36.32 0.75
N SER A 41 -22.58 36.22 2.05
CA SER A 41 -21.23 35.91 2.57
C SER A 41 -20.78 34.45 2.44
N GLY A 42 -21.62 33.56 1.92
CA GLY A 42 -21.25 32.15 1.72
C GLY A 42 -21.73 31.19 2.80
N LYS A 43 -22.60 31.59 3.76
CA LYS A 43 -23.14 30.69 4.79
C LYS A 43 -23.75 29.39 4.20
N SER A 44 -24.62 29.55 3.22
CA SER A 44 -25.24 28.40 2.53
C SER A 44 -24.21 27.59 1.75
N ALA A 45 -23.21 28.24 1.16
CA ALA A 45 -22.15 27.55 0.44
C ALA A 45 -21.31 26.63 1.35
N ILE A 46 -21.13 26.99 2.64
CA ILE A 46 -20.47 26.13 3.63
C ILE A 46 -21.29 24.86 3.87
N LEU A 47 -22.61 25.01 4.06
CA LEU A 47 -23.50 23.84 4.25
C LEU A 47 -23.58 22.97 2.98
N ASP A 48 -23.61 23.58 1.80
CA ASP A 48 -23.58 22.86 0.53
C ASP A 48 -22.22 22.13 0.36
N ALA A 49 -21.10 22.76 0.71
CA ALA A 49 -19.79 22.11 0.71
C ALA A 49 -19.73 20.91 1.65
N MET A 50 -20.32 21.02 2.85
CA MET A 50 -20.45 19.89 3.78
C MET A 50 -21.25 18.75 3.17
N GLN A 51 -22.40 19.05 2.53
CA GLN A 51 -23.19 18.04 1.82
C GLN A 51 -22.36 17.36 0.74
N ILE A 52 -21.64 18.12 -0.08
CA ILE A 52 -20.81 17.59 -1.15
C ILE A 52 -19.82 16.55 -0.61
N VAL A 53 -19.13 16.83 0.50
CA VAL A 53 -18.20 15.86 1.13
C VAL A 53 -18.93 14.64 1.68
N LEU A 54 -20.00 14.86 2.47
CA LEU A 54 -20.73 13.81 3.16
C LEU A 54 -21.47 12.85 2.21
N TYR A 55 -21.84 13.30 1.01
CA TYR A 55 -22.43 12.47 -0.03
C TYR A 55 -21.41 12.01 -1.10
N GLY A 56 -20.11 12.27 -0.88
CA GLY A 56 -19.05 11.83 -1.79
C GLY A 56 -19.09 12.50 -3.18
N GLY A 57 -19.67 13.71 -3.27
CA GLY A 57 -19.83 14.42 -4.53
C GLY A 57 -20.90 13.86 -5.47
N ASP A 58 -21.83 13.06 -4.97
CA ASP A 58 -22.96 12.54 -5.78
C ASP A 58 -23.99 13.66 -5.99
N GLN A 59 -23.93 14.29 -7.17
CA GLN A 59 -24.79 15.40 -7.53
C GLN A 59 -26.29 15.06 -7.57
N ASN A 60 -26.65 13.78 -7.70
CA ASN A 60 -28.04 13.33 -7.72
C ASN A 60 -28.65 13.23 -6.31
N GLN A 61 -27.83 13.20 -5.28
CA GLN A 61 -28.26 13.07 -3.88
C GLN A 61 -28.08 14.35 -3.07
N ILE A 62 -27.38 15.35 -3.64
CA ILE A 62 -27.13 16.62 -3.00
C ILE A 62 -28.24 17.59 -3.36
N ASP A 63 -28.88 18.17 -2.35
CA ASP A 63 -29.90 19.20 -2.51
C ASP A 63 -29.26 20.58 -2.26
N LEU A 64 -28.56 21.08 -3.27
CA LEU A 64 -27.86 22.37 -3.19
C LEU A 64 -28.87 23.51 -3.13
N ASN A 65 -28.62 24.45 -2.26
CA ASN A 65 -29.47 25.64 -2.00
C ASN A 65 -30.87 25.29 -1.47
N ALA A 66 -31.07 24.18 -0.80
CA ALA A 66 -32.32 23.82 -0.15
C ALA A 66 -32.87 24.94 0.76
N GLN A 67 -32.01 25.83 1.21
CA GLN A 67 -32.38 26.97 2.07
C GLN A 67 -32.73 28.29 1.31
N SER A 68 -32.47 28.36 0.05
CA SER A 68 -32.87 29.53 -0.76
C SER A 68 -34.32 29.46 -1.27
N GLY A 69 -35.14 28.59 -0.69
CA GLY A 69 -36.55 28.40 -1.03
C GLY A 69 -37.38 29.63 -0.73
N GLY A 70 -37.69 30.42 -1.77
CA GLY A 70 -38.60 31.54 -1.65
C GLY A 70 -38.81 32.31 -2.90
N VAL A 71 -37.96 32.22 -3.88
CA VAL A 71 -38.17 32.89 -5.17
C VAL A 71 -38.27 31.82 -6.25
N SER A 72 -39.50 31.55 -6.65
CA SER A 72 -39.85 30.74 -7.81
C SER A 72 -39.04 31.19 -9.02
N GLY A 73 -38.14 30.37 -9.54
CA GLY A 73 -37.44 30.62 -10.80
C GLY A 73 -35.92 30.72 -10.77
N THR A 74 -35.25 30.77 -9.61
CA THR A 74 -33.80 30.79 -9.58
C THR A 74 -33.24 29.38 -9.52
N ARG A 75 -32.62 28.94 -10.60
CA ARG A 75 -31.88 27.68 -10.67
C ARG A 75 -30.78 27.70 -9.62
N GLY A 76 -30.76 26.67 -8.75
CA GLY A 76 -29.70 26.51 -7.76
C GLY A 76 -28.32 26.37 -8.43
N ARG A 77 -27.27 26.81 -7.74
CA ARG A 77 -25.88 26.64 -8.22
C ARG A 77 -25.52 25.15 -8.25
N SER A 78 -24.83 24.75 -9.32
CA SER A 78 -24.22 23.43 -9.42
C SER A 78 -22.90 23.38 -8.64
N VAL A 79 -22.38 22.19 -8.34
CA VAL A 79 -21.06 22.02 -7.71
C VAL A 79 -19.96 22.67 -8.55
N ARG A 80 -20.07 22.59 -9.90
CA ARG A 80 -19.16 23.25 -10.84
C ARG A 80 -19.16 24.77 -10.66
N GLU A 81 -20.32 25.38 -10.58
CA GLU A 81 -20.46 26.83 -10.39
C GLU A 81 -19.90 27.28 -9.03
N TYR A 82 -20.00 26.43 -8.00
CA TYR A 82 -19.31 26.69 -6.73
C TYR A 82 -17.79 26.63 -6.87
N CYS A 83 -17.21 25.68 -7.58
CA CYS A 83 -15.76 25.63 -7.81
C CYS A 83 -15.25 26.87 -8.56
N LEU A 84 -15.98 27.33 -9.57
CA LEU A 84 -15.64 28.53 -10.35
C LEU A 84 -15.95 29.83 -9.60
N GLY A 85 -16.74 29.78 -8.52
CA GLY A 85 -17.07 30.91 -7.70
C GLY A 85 -18.10 31.85 -8.35
N TYR A 86 -19.14 31.29 -8.97
CA TYR A 86 -20.26 32.10 -9.50
C TYR A 86 -21.01 32.75 -8.34
N TYR A 87 -21.14 34.09 -8.37
CA TYR A 87 -21.76 34.85 -7.28
C TYR A 87 -22.95 35.72 -7.73
N ARG A 88 -22.99 36.25 -8.96
CA ARG A 88 -24.10 37.00 -9.54
C ARG A 88 -24.31 36.63 -11.00
N GLY A 89 -25.39 35.97 -11.32
CA GLY A 89 -25.68 35.52 -12.69
C GLY A 89 -24.50 34.77 -13.28
N ASP A 90 -23.90 35.27 -14.35
CA ASP A 90 -22.76 34.66 -15.02
C ASP A 90 -21.39 35.14 -14.54
N GLU A 91 -21.35 36.07 -13.53
CA GLU A 91 -20.10 36.54 -12.95
C GLU A 91 -19.44 35.43 -12.08
N HIS A 92 -18.19 35.17 -12.37
CA HIS A 92 -17.40 34.17 -11.68
C HIS A 92 -16.01 34.67 -11.31
N ILE A 93 -15.37 34.07 -10.33
CA ILE A 93 -14.06 34.48 -9.80
C ILE A 93 -12.90 33.81 -10.54
N ARG A 94 -13.12 32.59 -11.04
CA ARG A 94 -12.07 31.72 -11.58
C ARG A 94 -12.47 31.16 -12.94
N GLU A 95 -11.55 31.21 -13.91
CA GLU A 95 -11.68 30.54 -15.20
C GLU A 95 -11.47 29.04 -15.07
N ASN A 96 -10.53 28.65 -14.22
CA ASN A 96 -10.20 27.27 -13.87
C ASN A 96 -10.09 27.16 -12.37
N ALA A 97 -10.55 26.06 -11.80
CA ALA A 97 -10.48 25.77 -10.38
C ALA A 97 -10.04 24.32 -10.12
N THR A 98 -9.12 24.17 -9.17
CA THR A 98 -8.84 22.92 -8.50
C THR A 98 -9.26 23.07 -7.05
N SER A 99 -10.43 22.52 -6.70
CA SER A 99 -11.04 22.75 -5.38
C SER A 99 -10.80 21.54 -4.48
N TYR A 100 -10.43 21.81 -3.23
CA TYR A 100 -10.37 20.80 -2.18
C TYR A 100 -11.39 21.13 -1.09
N LEU A 101 -12.16 20.11 -0.72
CA LEU A 101 -13.10 20.17 0.40
C LEU A 101 -12.70 19.06 1.38
N THR A 102 -12.19 19.43 2.56
CA THR A 102 -11.64 18.47 3.52
C THR A 102 -12.23 18.66 4.90
N MET A 103 -12.97 17.69 5.39
CA MET A 103 -13.45 17.61 6.75
C MET A 103 -12.45 16.84 7.62
N VAL A 104 -12.08 17.40 8.76
CA VAL A 104 -11.23 16.76 9.75
C VAL A 104 -12.05 16.45 10.99
N PHE A 105 -12.10 15.18 11.32
CA PHE A 105 -12.82 14.66 12.49
C PHE A 105 -11.83 14.25 13.58
N ARG A 106 -12.17 14.59 14.81
CA ARG A 106 -11.39 14.21 15.98
C ARG A 106 -12.28 13.58 17.04
N ASP A 107 -11.72 12.61 17.74
CA ASP A 107 -12.39 11.97 18.85
C ASP A 107 -12.47 12.87 20.08
N THR A 108 -13.62 12.87 20.76
CA THR A 108 -13.87 13.68 21.96
C THR A 108 -12.97 13.35 23.13
N GLU A 109 -12.56 12.10 23.24
CA GLU A 109 -11.74 11.61 24.37
C GLU A 109 -10.25 11.49 23.99
N GLY A 110 -9.90 11.70 22.72
CA GLY A 110 -8.52 11.58 22.20
C GLY A 110 -8.00 10.15 22.14
N GLU A 111 -8.86 9.14 22.26
CA GLU A 111 -8.48 7.72 22.20
C GLU A 111 -8.37 7.17 20.77
N LEU A 112 -9.05 7.81 19.82
CA LEU A 112 -9.09 7.39 18.43
C LEU A 112 -8.23 8.32 17.54
N PRO A 113 -7.57 7.77 16.52
CA PRO A 113 -6.79 8.58 15.58
C PRO A 113 -7.70 9.55 14.81
N PRO A 114 -7.19 10.74 14.41
CA PRO A 114 -7.96 11.66 13.60
C PRO A 114 -8.33 11.05 12.24
N VAL A 115 -9.42 11.54 11.67
CA VAL A 115 -9.89 11.11 10.34
C VAL A 115 -10.12 12.35 9.47
N SER A 116 -9.49 12.41 8.31
CA SER A 116 -9.73 13.42 7.29
C SER A 116 -10.49 12.81 6.12
N VAL A 117 -11.56 13.47 5.70
CA VAL A 117 -12.42 13.02 4.59
C VAL A 117 -12.60 14.16 3.61
N GLY A 118 -12.39 13.92 2.32
CA GLY A 118 -12.51 15.00 1.37
C GLY A 118 -12.60 14.58 -0.09
N LEU A 119 -12.66 15.63 -0.91
CA LEU A 119 -12.80 15.57 -2.37
C LEU A 119 -11.82 16.55 -3.02
N ALA A 120 -11.25 16.14 -4.14
CA ALA A 120 -10.56 16.97 -5.10
C ALA A 120 -11.43 17.12 -6.35
N LEU A 121 -11.80 18.35 -6.68
CA LEU A 121 -12.72 18.69 -7.75
C LEU A 121 -12.03 19.60 -8.76
N GLY A 122 -12.35 19.44 -10.04
CA GLY A 122 -11.89 20.30 -11.11
C GLY A 122 -13.06 20.90 -11.87
N ALA A 123 -12.96 22.21 -12.18
CA ALA A 123 -13.92 22.90 -13.00
C ALA A 123 -13.22 23.92 -13.92
N SER A 124 -13.74 24.11 -15.12
CA SER A 124 -13.30 25.13 -16.08
C SER A 124 -14.50 25.77 -16.72
N VAL A 125 -14.38 27.06 -17.07
CA VAL A 125 -15.43 27.77 -17.80
C VAL A 125 -15.64 27.15 -19.19
N GLY A 126 -14.57 26.72 -19.84
CA GLY A 126 -14.61 26.07 -21.15
C GLY A 126 -15.11 24.63 -21.17
N ASP A 127 -15.27 23.99 -20.00
CA ASP A 127 -15.78 22.64 -19.90
C ASP A 127 -17.07 22.60 -19.05
N PRO A 128 -18.22 22.18 -19.59
CA PRO A 128 -19.48 22.13 -18.85
C PRO A 128 -19.48 21.02 -17.78
N LYS A 129 -18.50 20.12 -17.78
CA LYS A 129 -18.43 19.00 -16.84
C LYS A 129 -17.67 19.36 -15.57
N LEU A 130 -18.14 18.85 -14.45
CA LEU A 130 -17.39 18.78 -13.21
C LEU A 130 -16.49 17.57 -13.22
N HIS A 131 -15.21 17.74 -12.98
CA HIS A 131 -14.27 16.64 -12.82
C HIS A 131 -14.07 16.33 -11.33
N VAL A 132 -14.21 15.07 -10.96
CA VAL A 132 -13.82 14.59 -9.63
C VAL A 132 -12.47 13.91 -9.77
N TYR A 133 -11.39 14.62 -9.43
CA TYR A 133 -10.03 14.12 -9.53
C TYR A 133 -9.76 13.00 -8.53
N GLY A 134 -10.32 13.13 -7.33
CA GLY A 134 -10.18 12.11 -6.32
C GLY A 134 -11.13 12.28 -5.13
N ARG A 135 -11.34 11.18 -4.46
CA ARG A 135 -12.05 11.06 -3.19
C ARG A 135 -11.12 10.42 -2.20
N TYR A 136 -11.08 10.89 -0.97
CA TYR A 136 -10.15 10.33 0.02
C TYR A 136 -10.73 10.26 1.41
N VAL A 137 -10.30 9.23 2.13
CA VAL A 137 -10.52 9.04 3.56
C VAL A 137 -9.18 8.64 4.17
N VAL A 138 -8.66 9.50 5.03
CA VAL A 138 -7.34 9.35 5.67
C VAL A 138 -7.55 9.11 7.16
N GLN A 139 -7.08 7.99 7.65
CA GLN A 139 -7.10 7.65 9.08
C GLN A 139 -5.69 7.80 9.68
N GLY A 140 -5.60 8.43 10.82
CA GLY A 140 -4.33 8.64 11.53
C GLY A 140 -3.72 10.02 11.29
N VAL A 141 -4.16 10.76 10.26
CA VAL A 141 -3.64 12.08 9.92
C VAL A 141 -4.78 13.10 9.91
N ALA A 142 -4.61 14.20 10.64
CA ALA A 142 -5.42 15.39 10.53
C ALA A 142 -4.78 16.29 9.47
N LEU A 143 -5.30 16.28 8.25
CA LEU A 143 -4.79 17.12 7.17
C LEU A 143 -4.96 18.60 7.55
N ALA A 144 -3.93 19.41 7.26
CA ALA A 144 -3.95 20.85 7.42
C ALA A 144 -4.36 21.54 6.10
N LEU A 145 -4.70 22.83 6.15
CA LEU A 145 -4.98 23.61 4.96
C LEU A 145 -3.77 23.65 4.02
N ASP A 146 -2.58 23.84 4.60
CA ASP A 146 -1.33 23.97 3.86
C ASP A 146 -0.94 22.67 3.11
N ASP A 147 -1.41 21.51 3.56
CA ASP A 147 -1.19 20.24 2.84
C ASP A 147 -1.84 20.22 1.45
N HIS A 148 -2.81 21.11 1.19
CA HIS A 148 -3.53 21.22 -0.08
C HIS A 148 -2.94 22.26 -1.02
N LEU A 149 -1.91 22.99 -0.58
CA LEU A 149 -1.42 24.19 -1.23
C LEU A 149 0.07 24.07 -1.53
N GLU A 150 0.50 24.73 -2.60
CA GLU A 150 1.89 24.98 -2.91
C GLU A 150 2.12 26.45 -3.24
N ALA A 151 3.28 26.97 -2.91
CA ALA A 151 3.66 28.32 -3.28
C ALA A 151 4.24 28.31 -4.70
N ASN A 152 3.71 29.19 -5.58
CA ASN A 152 4.31 29.43 -6.88
C ASN A 152 5.57 30.34 -6.77
N ALA A 153 6.21 30.63 -7.89
CA ALA A 153 7.41 31.49 -7.94
C ALA A 153 7.19 32.93 -7.40
N GLU A 154 5.93 33.36 -7.35
CA GLU A 154 5.52 34.69 -6.86
C GLU A 154 5.04 34.63 -5.39
N ALA A 155 5.28 33.53 -4.70
CA ALA A 155 4.82 33.24 -3.32
C ALA A 155 3.29 33.21 -3.16
N GLU A 156 2.55 33.04 -4.27
CA GLU A 156 1.12 32.86 -4.24
C GLU A 156 0.77 31.41 -3.96
N LEU A 157 -0.16 31.18 -3.01
CA LEU A 157 -0.62 29.85 -2.66
C LEU A 157 -1.63 29.34 -3.69
N LEU A 158 -1.26 28.27 -4.39
CA LEU A 158 -2.09 27.58 -5.37
C LEU A 158 -2.45 26.17 -4.89
N PRO A 159 -3.61 25.64 -5.31
CA PRO A 159 -3.96 24.26 -4.98
C PRO A 159 -2.97 23.28 -5.63
N LEU A 160 -2.53 22.29 -4.87
CA LEU A 160 -1.73 21.18 -5.38
C LEU A 160 -2.47 20.42 -6.47
N ALA A 161 -1.73 19.89 -7.44
CA ALA A 161 -2.27 18.91 -8.36
C ALA A 161 -2.63 17.62 -7.61
N TRP A 162 -3.73 16.95 -8.02
CA TRP A 162 -4.22 15.74 -7.35
C TRP A 162 -3.14 14.66 -7.17
N GLY A 163 -2.31 14.43 -8.20
CA GLY A 163 -1.25 13.41 -8.11
C GLY A 163 -0.21 13.69 -7.03
N THR A 164 0.16 14.97 -6.84
CA THR A 164 1.08 15.41 -5.79
C THR A 164 0.43 15.30 -4.41
N PHE A 165 -0.82 15.75 -4.29
CA PHE A 165 -1.55 15.66 -3.04
C PHE A 165 -1.81 14.20 -2.60
N ASN A 166 -2.10 13.30 -3.55
CA ASN A 166 -2.27 11.88 -3.23
C ASN A 166 -0.98 11.28 -2.67
N LYS A 167 0.18 11.57 -3.28
CA LYS A 167 1.48 11.12 -2.76
C LYS A 167 1.77 11.68 -1.38
N LEU A 168 1.47 12.94 -1.14
CA LEU A 168 1.61 13.56 0.18
C LEU A 168 0.79 12.81 1.24
N MET A 169 -0.45 12.44 0.91
CA MET A 169 -1.30 11.64 1.82
C MET A 169 -0.70 10.24 2.06
N GLU A 170 -0.21 9.56 1.02
CA GLU A 170 0.45 8.25 1.14
C GLU A 170 1.67 8.32 2.08
N ASP A 171 2.51 9.34 1.89
CA ASP A 171 3.68 9.58 2.75
C ASP A 171 3.28 9.91 4.20
N ALA A 172 2.26 10.74 4.37
CA ALA A 172 1.78 11.12 5.69
C ALA A 172 1.22 9.93 6.49
N VAL A 173 0.40 9.06 5.86
CA VAL A 173 -0.12 7.86 6.54
C VAL A 173 0.95 6.83 6.83
N SER A 174 1.95 6.72 5.96
CA SER A 174 3.07 5.79 6.15
C SER A 174 3.88 6.12 7.41
N ARG A 175 4.07 7.41 7.72
CA ARG A 175 4.80 7.88 8.91
C ARG A 175 4.11 7.55 10.24
N VAL A 176 2.77 7.46 10.23
CA VAL A 176 1.97 7.25 11.45
C VAL A 176 1.31 5.86 11.50
N ASN A 177 1.67 4.99 10.57
CA ASN A 177 1.01 3.70 10.38
C ASN A 177 -0.52 3.84 10.24
N GLY A 178 -0.93 4.90 9.53
CA GLY A 178 -2.33 5.22 9.24
C GLY A 178 -2.88 4.42 8.05
N ARG A 179 -4.04 4.85 7.58
CA ARG A 179 -4.67 4.23 6.42
C ARG A 179 -5.22 5.28 5.46
N LEU A 180 -4.86 5.17 4.18
CA LEU A 180 -5.45 5.94 3.10
C LEU A 180 -6.41 5.05 2.31
N ALA A 181 -7.62 5.54 2.07
CA ALA A 181 -8.55 4.98 1.08
C ALA A 181 -8.83 6.05 0.02
N VAL A 182 -8.74 5.68 -1.25
CA VAL A 182 -9.08 6.51 -2.40
C VAL A 182 -10.27 5.86 -3.15
N PRO A 183 -11.50 6.13 -2.69
CA PRO A 183 -12.68 5.47 -3.22
C PRO A 183 -12.99 5.87 -4.67
N PRO A 184 -13.31 4.92 -5.57
CA PRO A 184 -13.57 5.21 -6.97
C PRO A 184 -14.95 5.87 -7.21
N SER A 185 -15.87 5.74 -6.27
CA SER A 185 -17.24 6.27 -6.40
C SER A 185 -17.71 6.96 -5.13
N ALA A 186 -18.74 7.79 -5.26
CA ALA A 186 -19.38 8.49 -4.15
C ALA A 186 -19.91 7.53 -3.08
N GLU A 187 -20.55 6.43 -3.50
CA GLU A 187 -21.05 5.41 -2.58
C GLU A 187 -19.93 4.77 -1.77
N LYS A 188 -18.82 4.42 -2.42
CA LYS A 188 -17.64 3.85 -1.75
C LYS A 188 -16.95 4.84 -0.81
N GLN A 189 -17.00 6.14 -1.11
CA GLN A 189 -16.51 7.15 -0.17
C GLN A 189 -17.37 7.22 1.09
N VAL A 190 -18.70 7.23 0.94
CA VAL A 190 -19.60 7.22 2.11
C VAL A 190 -19.39 5.97 2.95
N GLU A 191 -19.26 4.80 2.34
CA GLU A 191 -18.95 3.55 3.05
C GLU A 191 -17.62 3.64 3.81
N ALA A 192 -16.56 4.12 3.14
CA ALA A 192 -15.23 4.28 3.74
C ALA A 192 -15.22 5.30 4.89
N MET A 193 -15.92 6.42 4.72
CA MET A 193 -16.09 7.44 5.75
C MET A 193 -16.81 6.88 6.97
N LEU A 194 -17.96 6.22 6.79
CA LEU A 194 -18.74 5.64 7.88
C LEU A 194 -17.96 4.54 8.60
N PHE A 195 -17.16 3.78 7.86
CA PHE A 195 -16.25 2.80 8.45
C PHE A 195 -15.16 3.45 9.29
N ALA A 196 -14.56 4.54 8.80
CA ALA A 196 -13.49 5.26 9.47
C ALA A 196 -13.96 5.97 10.76
N LEU A 197 -15.16 6.54 10.71
CA LEU A 197 -15.78 7.28 11.82
C LEU A 197 -16.53 6.39 12.84
N ARG A 198 -16.44 5.09 12.67
CA ARG A 198 -17.11 4.13 13.56
C ARG A 198 -16.51 4.17 14.97
N PRO A 199 -17.33 4.29 16.03
CA PRO A 199 -16.83 4.23 17.39
C PRO A 199 -16.28 2.83 17.73
N LYS A 200 -15.34 2.76 18.67
CA LYS A 200 -14.77 1.50 19.14
C LYS A 200 -15.88 0.60 19.72
N GLY A 201 -16.04 -0.59 19.14
CA GLY A 201 -17.11 -1.52 19.53
C GLY A 201 -18.51 -1.18 19.01
N GLY A 202 -18.64 -0.12 18.21
CA GLY A 202 -19.89 0.23 17.53
C GLY A 202 -20.18 -0.68 16.33
N GLY A 203 -21.46 -0.90 16.07
CA GLY A 203 -21.93 -1.60 14.88
C GLY A 203 -21.63 -0.84 13.59
N SER A 204 -21.84 -1.49 12.47
CA SER A 204 -21.81 -0.86 11.14
C SER A 204 -22.93 0.16 11.03
N ILE A 205 -22.61 1.37 10.61
CA ILE A 205 -23.61 2.39 10.30
C ILE A 205 -24.13 2.09 8.88
N ASP A 206 -25.45 1.95 8.75
CA ASP A 206 -26.07 1.78 7.44
C ASP A 206 -25.97 3.07 6.61
N PRO A 207 -25.35 3.07 5.43
CA PRO A 207 -25.23 4.25 4.57
C PRO A 207 -26.59 4.83 4.16
N ARG A 208 -27.64 4.02 4.07
CA ARG A 208 -29.00 4.49 3.74
C ARG A 208 -29.62 5.24 4.92
N ALA A 209 -29.45 4.73 6.15
CA ALA A 209 -29.91 5.40 7.35
C ALA A 209 -29.18 6.74 7.55
N PHE A 210 -27.83 6.76 7.33
CA PHE A 210 -27.05 7.98 7.36
C PHE A 210 -27.56 9.03 6.36
N ARG A 211 -27.74 8.66 5.09
CA ARG A 211 -28.25 9.59 4.05
C ARG A 211 -29.61 10.15 4.42
N ARG A 212 -30.51 9.32 4.97
CA ARG A 212 -31.84 9.74 5.40
C ARG A 212 -31.75 10.74 6.55
N ALA A 213 -30.91 10.45 7.56
CA ALA A 213 -30.72 11.33 8.70
C ALA A 213 -30.15 12.70 8.27
N MET A 214 -29.16 12.69 7.35
CA MET A 214 -28.58 13.92 6.81
C MET A 214 -29.60 14.73 6.01
N LYS A 215 -30.36 14.10 5.11
CA LYS A 215 -31.41 14.76 4.36
C LYS A 215 -32.45 15.39 5.27
N ASN A 216 -32.85 14.70 6.33
CA ASN A 216 -33.79 15.20 7.31
C ASN A 216 -33.19 16.39 8.10
N ALA A 217 -31.94 16.30 8.53
CA ALA A 217 -31.27 17.37 9.28
C ALA A 217 -31.13 18.66 8.48
N LEU A 218 -30.89 18.56 7.16
CA LEU A 218 -30.73 19.71 6.27
C LEU A 218 -32.07 20.34 5.85
N ASN A 219 -33.15 19.55 5.76
CA ASN A 219 -34.47 20.00 5.35
C ASN A 219 -35.37 20.40 6.51
N LEU A 220 -34.81 20.66 7.70
CA LEU A 220 -35.52 21.00 8.93
C LEU A 220 -36.16 22.42 8.91
N GLN A 221 -36.63 22.87 7.74
CA GLN A 221 -37.17 24.25 7.60
C GLN A 221 -38.60 24.43 8.15
N LYS A 222 -39.37 23.36 8.29
CA LYS A 222 -40.72 23.40 8.86
C LYS A 222 -40.97 22.12 9.65
N VAL A 223 -40.99 22.23 10.96
CA VAL A 223 -41.55 21.19 11.84
C VAL A 223 -43.06 21.39 11.90
N PRO A 224 -43.89 20.61 11.16
CA PRO A 224 -45.32 20.86 11.05
C PRO A 224 -46.01 20.69 12.40
N ASP A 225 -45.61 19.70 13.19
CA ASP A 225 -45.99 19.45 14.58
C ASP A 225 -44.95 18.57 15.27
N THR A 226 -44.94 18.63 16.60
CA THR A 226 -43.98 17.89 17.43
C THR A 226 -44.14 16.37 17.31
N SER A 227 -45.38 15.87 17.13
CA SER A 227 -45.63 14.43 16.98
C SER A 227 -45.13 13.88 15.66
N SER A 228 -45.32 14.64 14.56
CA SER A 228 -44.77 14.29 13.26
C SER A 228 -43.27 14.39 13.22
N PHE A 229 -42.68 15.37 13.89
CA PHE A 229 -41.22 15.47 14.05
C PHE A 229 -40.65 14.26 14.79
N VAL A 230 -41.21 13.93 15.97
CA VAL A 230 -40.76 12.77 16.74
C VAL A 230 -40.91 11.48 15.91
N ARG A 231 -42.07 11.29 15.27
CA ARG A 231 -42.34 10.07 14.46
C ARG A 231 -41.47 9.94 13.23
N ASN A 232 -41.18 11.03 12.52
CA ASN A 232 -40.50 10.99 11.24
C ASN A 232 -38.97 11.15 11.36
N TYR A 233 -38.49 11.78 12.48
CA TYR A 233 -37.09 12.15 12.61
C TYR A 233 -36.37 11.56 13.83
N ILE A 234 -37.12 11.21 14.90
CA ILE A 234 -36.52 10.69 16.14
C ILE A 234 -36.83 9.21 16.33
N VAL A 235 -38.09 8.80 16.03
CA VAL A 235 -38.45 7.38 16.14
C VAL A 235 -38.09 6.70 14.84
N ASP A 236 -37.09 5.83 14.91
CA ASP A 236 -36.84 4.90 13.82
C ASP A 236 -38.10 4.04 13.60
N ALA A 237 -38.84 4.34 12.56
CA ALA A 237 -39.98 3.53 12.13
C ALA A 237 -39.49 2.24 11.48
N TYR A 238 -38.70 1.48 12.20
CA TYR A 238 -38.42 0.10 11.82
C TYR A 238 -39.41 -0.80 12.54
N PRO A 239 -40.43 -1.32 11.88
CA PRO A 239 -40.94 -2.58 12.35
C PRO A 239 -39.71 -3.49 12.40
N ILE A 240 -39.44 -4.06 13.58
CA ILE A 240 -38.36 -5.05 13.73
C ILE A 240 -38.73 -6.19 12.78
N GLU A 241 -38.23 -6.12 11.55
CA GLU A 241 -38.36 -7.20 10.58
C GLU A 241 -37.46 -8.34 11.04
N LEU A 242 -37.97 -9.15 11.97
CA LEU A 242 -37.31 -10.34 12.50
C LEU A 242 -36.74 -11.24 11.37
N LYS A 243 -37.40 -11.22 10.19
CA LYS A 243 -36.93 -11.94 9.02
C LYS A 243 -35.62 -11.35 8.47
N ASN A 244 -35.52 -10.05 8.30
CA ASN A 244 -34.30 -9.38 7.85
C ASN A 244 -33.17 -9.51 8.86
N PHE A 245 -33.48 -9.40 10.15
CA PHE A 245 -32.49 -9.62 11.21
C PHE A 245 -31.96 -11.06 11.22
N ARG A 246 -32.81 -12.06 11.07
CA ARG A 246 -32.40 -13.47 10.93
C ARG A 246 -31.53 -13.69 9.69
N SER A 247 -31.96 -13.17 8.53
CA SER A 247 -31.19 -13.26 7.29
C SER A 247 -29.81 -12.60 7.41
N GLN A 248 -29.71 -11.45 8.09
CA GLN A 248 -28.42 -10.79 8.34
C GLN A 248 -27.54 -11.60 9.29
N LEU A 249 -28.13 -12.20 10.35
CA LEU A 249 -27.40 -13.11 11.24
C LEU A 249 -26.87 -14.34 10.52
N ASP A 250 -27.65 -14.94 9.63
CA ASP A 250 -27.26 -16.11 8.87
C ASP A 250 -26.16 -15.75 7.84
N ASN A 251 -26.25 -14.57 7.21
CA ASN A 251 -25.20 -14.04 6.36
C ASN A 251 -23.90 -13.80 7.16
N LEU A 252 -23.99 -13.27 8.36
CA LEU A 252 -22.84 -13.01 9.23
C LEU A 252 -22.18 -14.32 9.68
N ARG A 253 -22.96 -15.34 10.01
CA ARG A 253 -22.47 -16.69 10.32
C ARG A 253 -21.79 -17.32 9.11
N SER A 254 -22.38 -17.20 7.92
CA SER A 254 -21.80 -17.68 6.66
C SER A 254 -20.46 -16.99 6.36
N LEU A 255 -20.37 -15.67 6.57
CA LEU A 255 -19.11 -14.93 6.43
C LEU A 255 -18.05 -15.37 7.45
N GLN A 256 -18.46 -15.58 8.72
CA GLN A 256 -17.54 -16.10 9.74
C GLN A 256 -17.00 -17.48 9.35
N ALA A 257 -17.85 -18.39 8.86
CA ALA A 257 -17.42 -19.71 8.41
C ALA A 257 -16.41 -19.60 7.24
N LYS A 258 -16.66 -18.73 6.27
CA LYS A 258 -15.71 -18.49 5.15
C LYS A 258 -14.39 -17.89 5.61
N VAL A 259 -14.41 -17.00 6.61
CA VAL A 259 -13.17 -16.44 7.19
C VAL A 259 -12.35 -17.55 7.85
N LEU A 260 -12.99 -18.41 8.65
CA LEU A 260 -12.30 -19.52 9.31
C LEU A 260 -11.72 -20.50 8.29
N GLU A 261 -12.48 -20.87 7.25
CA GLU A 261 -11.99 -21.70 6.16
C GLU A 261 -10.78 -21.07 5.44
N THR A 262 -10.84 -19.75 5.21
CA THR A 262 -9.75 -19.03 4.55
C THR A 262 -8.50 -18.98 5.41
N LEU A 263 -8.64 -18.83 6.73
CA LEU A 263 -7.54 -18.88 7.68
C LEU A 263 -6.88 -20.26 7.72
N ASP A 264 -7.68 -21.33 7.73
CA ASP A 264 -7.16 -22.70 7.66
C ASP A 264 -6.39 -22.95 6.36
N ARG A 265 -6.95 -22.54 5.21
CA ARG A 265 -6.25 -22.61 3.93
C ARG A 265 -4.93 -21.84 3.93
N LEU A 266 -4.90 -20.67 4.54
CA LEU A 266 -3.69 -19.85 4.65
C LEU A 266 -2.62 -20.55 5.50
N GLU A 267 -3.01 -21.22 6.57
CA GLU A 267 -2.11 -21.99 7.42
C GLU A 267 -1.53 -23.21 6.67
N ASN A 268 -2.39 -23.91 5.93
CA ASN A 268 -1.98 -25.01 5.05
C ASN A 268 -1.00 -24.58 3.96
N VAL A 269 -1.23 -23.43 3.31
CA VAL A 269 -0.30 -22.85 2.32
C VAL A 269 1.03 -22.47 2.96
N LYS A 270 1.04 -21.87 4.14
CA LYS A 270 2.27 -21.57 4.87
C LYS A 270 3.08 -22.81 5.19
N SER A 271 2.42 -23.88 5.64
CA SER A 271 3.08 -25.15 5.92
C SER A 271 3.68 -25.78 4.66
N LEU A 272 2.96 -25.70 3.53
CA LEU A 272 3.45 -26.17 2.23
C LEU A 272 4.68 -25.39 1.75
N ILE A 273 4.68 -24.07 1.91
CA ILE A 273 5.83 -23.21 1.58
C ILE A 273 7.04 -23.60 2.45
N ALA A 274 6.83 -23.79 3.76
CA ALA A 274 7.90 -24.20 4.67
C ALA A 274 8.48 -25.58 4.30
N ALA A 275 7.62 -26.55 3.94
CA ALA A 275 8.04 -27.86 3.44
C ALA A 275 8.82 -27.74 2.12
N GLY A 276 8.38 -26.88 1.21
CA GLY A 276 9.08 -26.58 -0.05
C GLY A 276 10.49 -26.01 0.18
N HIS A 277 10.63 -25.06 1.08
CA HIS A 277 11.93 -24.51 1.47
C HIS A 277 12.86 -25.60 2.06
N LYS A 278 12.34 -26.43 2.96
CA LYS A 278 13.10 -27.53 3.54
C LYS A 278 13.55 -28.53 2.47
N ALA A 279 12.67 -28.89 1.55
CA ALA A 279 12.99 -29.78 0.43
C ALA A 279 14.08 -29.20 -0.48
N THR A 280 14.02 -27.91 -0.77
CA THR A 280 15.03 -27.20 -1.56
C THR A 280 16.39 -27.19 -0.85
N GLN A 281 16.42 -26.87 0.44
CA GLN A 281 17.63 -26.92 1.26
C GLN A 281 18.23 -28.32 1.29
N THR A 282 17.41 -29.35 1.49
CA THR A 282 17.87 -30.76 1.50
C THR A 282 18.48 -31.15 0.15
N ARG A 283 17.86 -30.74 -0.98
CA ARG A 283 18.42 -30.95 -2.31
C ARG A 283 19.76 -30.25 -2.52
N MET A 284 19.88 -29.01 -2.05
CA MET A 284 21.14 -28.27 -2.10
C MET A 284 22.24 -28.97 -1.29
N HIS A 285 21.92 -29.42 -0.06
CA HIS A 285 22.88 -30.16 0.75
C HIS A 285 23.30 -31.46 0.08
N ALA A 286 22.34 -32.23 -0.47
CA ALA A 286 22.64 -33.45 -1.19
C ALA A 286 23.53 -33.24 -2.41
N ALA A 287 23.28 -32.14 -3.17
CA ALA A 287 24.15 -31.77 -4.30
C ALA A 287 25.55 -31.38 -3.83
N THR A 288 25.66 -30.62 -2.74
CA THR A 288 26.94 -30.25 -2.15
C THR A 288 27.73 -31.45 -1.68
N TYR A 289 27.07 -32.42 -0.99
CA TYR A 289 27.73 -33.64 -0.54
C TYR A 289 28.18 -34.51 -1.71
N ARG A 290 27.41 -34.60 -2.79
CA ARG A 290 27.84 -35.29 -4.01
C ARG A 290 29.08 -34.66 -4.62
N ALA A 291 29.07 -33.34 -4.77
CA ALA A 291 30.22 -32.62 -5.31
C ALA A 291 31.49 -32.80 -4.45
N LEU A 292 31.34 -32.82 -3.11
CA LEU A 292 32.45 -33.08 -2.19
C LEU A 292 32.95 -34.54 -2.34
N LEU A 293 32.06 -35.48 -2.56
CA LEU A 293 32.42 -36.89 -2.72
C LEU A 293 33.16 -37.11 -4.05
N ASP A 294 32.66 -36.53 -5.13
CA ASP A 294 33.31 -36.53 -6.45
C ASP A 294 34.70 -35.88 -6.38
N ASP A 295 34.84 -34.79 -5.64
CA ASP A 295 36.15 -34.11 -5.47
C ASP A 295 37.13 -34.96 -4.64
N TYR A 296 36.63 -35.60 -3.57
CA TYR A 296 37.43 -36.54 -2.76
C TYR A 296 37.89 -37.75 -3.58
N GLU A 297 37.03 -38.37 -4.40
CA GLU A 297 37.39 -39.44 -5.30
C GLU A 297 38.43 -39.00 -6.34
N ARG A 298 38.26 -37.78 -6.87
CA ARG A 298 39.24 -37.19 -7.77
C ARG A 298 40.61 -36.99 -7.10
N GLU A 299 40.66 -36.49 -5.87
CA GLU A 299 41.91 -36.36 -5.09
C GLU A 299 42.56 -37.75 -4.87
N GLN A 300 41.80 -38.78 -4.46
CA GLN A 300 42.35 -40.12 -4.30
C GLN A 300 42.94 -40.66 -5.61
N HIS A 301 42.26 -40.43 -6.76
CA HIS A 301 42.80 -40.83 -8.03
C HIS A 301 44.05 -40.05 -8.43
N MET A 302 44.11 -38.77 -8.11
CA MET A 302 45.34 -37.96 -8.34
C MET A 302 46.50 -38.50 -7.49
N ASP A 303 46.29 -38.75 -6.19
CA ASP A 303 47.31 -39.31 -5.31
C ASP A 303 47.81 -40.69 -5.82
N ALA A 304 46.90 -41.53 -6.31
CA ALA A 304 47.26 -42.83 -6.89
C ALA A 304 48.09 -42.69 -8.18
N VAL A 305 47.76 -41.69 -9.02
CA VAL A 305 48.53 -41.36 -10.23
C VAL A 305 49.91 -40.86 -9.87
N ASP A 306 50.04 -39.98 -8.90
CA ASP A 306 51.31 -39.42 -8.44
C ASP A 306 52.22 -40.54 -7.84
N ALA A 307 51.64 -41.42 -7.02
CA ALA A 307 52.35 -42.61 -6.49
C ALA A 307 52.82 -43.54 -7.61
N ALA A 308 51.97 -43.79 -8.61
CA ALA A 308 52.32 -44.61 -9.77
C ALA A 308 53.44 -43.97 -10.61
N GLN A 309 53.35 -42.64 -10.80
CA GLN A 309 54.41 -41.90 -11.52
C GLN A 309 55.78 -41.95 -10.80
N THR A 310 55.74 -41.81 -9.47
CA THR A 310 56.93 -41.93 -8.62
C THR A 310 57.54 -43.34 -8.77
N THR A 311 56.72 -44.38 -8.66
CA THR A 311 57.15 -45.76 -8.82
C THR A 311 57.72 -46.03 -10.19
N LEU A 312 57.14 -45.49 -11.25
CA LEU A 312 57.60 -45.58 -12.60
C LEU A 312 58.95 -44.89 -12.78
N HIS A 313 59.10 -43.70 -12.19
CA HIS A 313 60.41 -42.97 -12.23
C HIS A 313 61.50 -43.78 -11.58
N GLU A 314 61.26 -44.30 -10.36
CA GLU A 314 62.21 -45.15 -9.66
C GLU A 314 62.55 -46.47 -10.42
N ALA A 315 61.56 -47.06 -11.08
CA ALA A 315 61.78 -48.24 -11.93
C ALA A 315 62.65 -47.94 -13.18
N ARG A 316 62.43 -46.76 -13.81
CA ARG A 316 63.24 -46.29 -14.92
C ARG A 316 64.68 -46.03 -14.49
N ASP A 317 64.87 -45.39 -13.35
CA ASP A 317 66.22 -45.10 -12.83
C ASP A 317 66.98 -46.38 -12.51
N ARG A 318 66.28 -47.39 -11.88
CA ARG A 318 66.84 -48.69 -11.62
C ARG A 318 67.20 -49.43 -12.93
N HIS A 319 66.34 -49.36 -13.93
CA HIS A 319 66.59 -49.95 -15.24
C HIS A 319 67.79 -49.29 -15.93
N GLN A 320 67.86 -47.96 -15.88
CA GLN A 320 68.98 -47.25 -16.47
C GLN A 320 70.31 -47.55 -15.76
N ALA A 321 70.28 -47.62 -14.43
CA ALA A 321 71.47 -48.00 -13.63
C ALA A 321 71.93 -49.47 -13.95
N ALA A 322 70.95 -50.39 -14.06
CA ALA A 322 71.27 -51.76 -14.49
C ALA A 322 71.82 -51.84 -15.91
N GLN A 323 71.26 -51.07 -16.84
CA GLN A 323 71.76 -51.01 -18.24
C GLN A 323 73.19 -50.45 -18.27
N ASN A 324 73.46 -49.37 -17.52
CA ASN A 324 74.80 -48.83 -17.43
C ASN A 324 75.80 -49.83 -16.82
N ALA A 325 75.39 -50.60 -15.79
CA ALA A 325 76.21 -51.64 -15.20
C ALA A 325 76.52 -52.77 -16.22
N VAL A 326 75.49 -53.19 -17.01
CA VAL A 326 75.70 -54.16 -18.09
C VAL A 326 76.66 -53.64 -19.14
N ASP A 327 76.47 -52.39 -19.57
CA ASP A 327 77.35 -51.79 -20.60
C ASP A 327 78.79 -51.65 -20.10
N SER A 328 78.96 -51.25 -18.78
CA SER A 328 80.29 -51.22 -18.13
C SER A 328 80.92 -52.59 -18.04
N ALA A 329 80.15 -53.61 -17.62
CA ALA A 329 80.64 -54.99 -17.56
C ALA A 329 81.02 -55.57 -18.92
N LYS A 330 80.25 -55.24 -19.99
CA LYS A 330 80.64 -55.60 -21.37
C LYS A 330 81.95 -54.96 -21.82
N ALA A 331 82.06 -53.64 -21.57
CA ALA A 331 83.30 -52.92 -21.92
C ALA A 331 84.49 -53.53 -21.17
N GLU A 332 84.38 -53.90 -19.93
CA GLU A 332 85.48 -54.51 -19.17
C GLU A 332 85.75 -55.95 -19.68
N HIS A 333 84.71 -56.73 -19.98
CA HIS A 333 84.84 -58.07 -20.59
C HIS A 333 85.62 -57.90 -21.95
N ASP A 334 85.19 -57.04 -22.80
CA ASP A 334 85.84 -56.83 -24.11
C ASP A 334 87.29 -56.32 -23.97
N ARG A 335 87.52 -55.50 -22.95
CA ARG A 335 88.88 -55.05 -22.57
C ARG A 335 89.74 -56.26 -22.20
N LEU A 336 89.22 -57.10 -21.22
CA LEU A 336 89.92 -58.31 -20.74
C LEU A 336 90.13 -59.28 -21.82
N ASN A 337 89.11 -59.51 -22.71
CA ASN A 337 89.22 -60.43 -23.88
C ASN A 337 90.31 -59.95 -24.83
N GLY A 338 90.40 -58.63 -25.08
CA GLY A 338 91.47 -58.03 -25.87
C GLY A 338 92.86 -58.33 -25.28
N VAL A 339 93.02 -58.19 -23.95
CA VAL A 339 94.27 -58.50 -23.22
C VAL A 339 94.53 -59.98 -23.25
N TYR A 340 93.52 -60.80 -23.13
CA TYR A 340 93.69 -62.30 -23.25
C TYR A 340 94.20 -62.67 -24.62
N ILE A 341 93.60 -62.16 -25.69
CA ILE A 341 94.08 -62.42 -27.09
C ILE A 341 95.47 -61.93 -27.32
N GLU A 342 95.79 -60.74 -26.76
CA GLU A 342 97.18 -60.24 -26.84
C GLU A 342 98.15 -61.09 -26.12
N LEU A 343 97.87 -61.65 -24.94
CA LEU A 343 98.68 -62.59 -24.19
C LEU A 343 98.78 -63.93 -24.90
N GLU A 344 97.71 -64.47 -25.53
CA GLU A 344 97.79 -65.69 -26.34
C GLU A 344 98.73 -65.50 -27.57
N LEU A 345 98.63 -64.35 -28.23
CA LEU A 345 99.51 -64.03 -29.35
C LEU A 345 100.98 -63.89 -28.90
N GLN A 346 101.21 -63.30 -27.73
CA GLN A 346 102.58 -63.23 -27.13
C GLN A 346 103.12 -64.60 -26.79
N SER A 347 102.29 -65.50 -26.21
CA SER A 347 102.68 -66.89 -25.82
C SER A 347 102.91 -67.73 -27.04
N ALA A 348 102.18 -67.49 -28.15
CA ALA A 348 102.41 -68.21 -29.45
C ALA A 348 103.66 -67.64 -30.28
N ALA A 349 104.09 -66.44 -29.94
CA ALA A 349 105.28 -65.82 -30.56
C ALA A 349 106.60 -66.12 -29.78
N ASP A 350 106.56 -66.77 -28.58
CA ASP A 350 107.77 -67.09 -27.87
C ASP A 350 108.20 -68.49 -28.17
N PRO A 351 109.22 -68.72 -29.05
CA PRO A 351 109.69 -70.00 -29.48
C PRO A 351 110.72 -70.59 -28.53
N ALA A 352 110.52 -70.50 -27.25
CA ALA A 352 111.47 -71.09 -26.30
C ALA A 352 110.69 -71.83 -25.12
N ILE A 353 110.28 -73.03 -25.36
CA ILE A 353 110.66 -74.27 -24.64
C ILE A 353 110.15 -75.45 -25.43
#